data_a2c2090e7680ac246d8cfb322be4480b
#
_entry.id   a2c2090e7680ac246d8cfb322be4480b
#
_cell.length_a   1.000
_cell.length_b   1.000
_cell.length_c   1.000
_cell.angle_alpha   90.00
_cell.angle_beta   90.00
_cell.angle_gamma   90.00
#
_symmetry.space_group_name_H-M   'P 1'
#
loop_
_entity.id
_entity.type
_entity.pdbx_description
1 polymer ?
#
loop_
_entity_poly.entity_id
_entity_poly.type
_entity_poly.pdbx_seq_one_letter_code
_entity_poly.pdbx_strand_id
1 'polypeptide(L)'
;MLRYTFSPNLFVVSSLHYQNNLWAPHARIDYKKHRLAGYYENNSSYFISLKSTIKKFESIFNFNKVNEELAGSVFYSINPRFTFFTDVNRKMMLGQSDVWVLGFRSHFKADKYPVAGFFGMQYDVIQKYLLGQFFIHLSDLKKE
;
A
#
# COMPACT_ATOMS: atom_id res chain seq x y z
N MET A 1 16.37 0.90 -15.64
CA MET A 1 15.02 1.51 -15.51
C MET A 1 14.89 2.59 -16.57
N LEU A 2 13.83 2.51 -17.36
CA LEU A 2 13.50 3.50 -18.40
C LEU A 2 12.23 4.24 -17.96
N ARG A 3 12.19 5.55 -18.19
CA ARG A 3 11.03 6.39 -17.92
C ARG A 3 10.68 7.20 -19.16
N TYR A 4 9.45 7.07 -19.60
CA TYR A 4 8.88 7.86 -20.71
C TYR A 4 7.80 8.80 -20.15
N THR A 5 7.94 10.10 -20.43
CA THR A 5 6.96 11.11 -20.04
C THR A 5 6.22 11.58 -21.27
N PHE A 6 4.93 11.27 -21.36
CA PHE A 6 4.06 11.67 -22.47
C PHE A 6 3.45 13.06 -22.24
N SER A 7 3.22 13.42 -20.99
CA SER A 7 2.73 14.72 -20.56
C SER A 7 3.10 14.95 -19.09
N PRO A 8 2.95 16.17 -18.54
CA PRO A 8 3.20 16.43 -17.13
C PRO A 8 2.43 15.49 -16.16
N ASN A 9 1.32 14.94 -16.64
CA ASN A 9 0.44 14.11 -15.83
C ASN A 9 0.43 12.62 -16.21
N LEU A 10 1.13 12.23 -17.28
CA LEU A 10 1.16 10.85 -17.77
C LEU A 10 2.59 10.42 -18.03
N PHE A 11 3.05 9.42 -17.31
CA PHE A 11 4.32 8.78 -17.56
C PHE A 11 4.26 7.27 -17.38
N VAL A 12 5.13 6.59 -18.09
CA VAL A 12 5.32 5.14 -18.02
C VAL A 12 6.74 4.87 -17.54
N VAL A 13 6.87 3.98 -16.61
CA VAL A 13 8.15 3.47 -16.13
C VAL A 13 8.22 1.99 -16.44
N SER A 14 9.32 1.57 -17.02
CA SER A 14 9.64 0.15 -17.18
C SER A 14 10.99 -0.16 -16.57
N SER A 15 11.12 -1.33 -16.00
CA SER A 15 12.39 -1.88 -15.53
C SER A 15 12.41 -3.38 -15.69
N LEU A 16 13.60 -3.92 -15.86
CA LEU A 16 13.84 -5.34 -15.91
C LEU A 16 14.77 -5.68 -14.75
N HIS A 17 14.33 -6.56 -13.88
CA HIS A 17 15.14 -7.09 -12.81
C HIS A 17 15.61 -8.50 -13.18
N TYR A 18 16.87 -8.79 -12.85
CA TYR A 18 17.44 -10.11 -13.03
C TYR A 18 18.12 -10.53 -11.73
N GLN A 19 17.64 -11.61 -11.17
CA GLN A 19 18.19 -12.19 -9.96
C GLN A 19 17.95 -13.70 -9.94
N ASN A 20 18.95 -14.48 -9.54
CA ASN A 20 18.84 -15.94 -9.43
C ASN A 20 18.32 -16.62 -10.68
N ASN A 21 18.82 -16.21 -11.85
CA ASN A 21 18.39 -16.71 -13.18
C ASN A 21 16.91 -16.44 -13.51
N LEU A 22 16.24 -15.56 -12.78
CA LEU A 22 14.86 -15.15 -13.04
C LEU A 22 14.82 -13.73 -13.60
N TRP A 23 14.00 -13.54 -14.63
CA TRP A 23 13.70 -12.23 -15.20
C TRP A 23 12.35 -11.75 -14.71
N ALA A 24 12.33 -10.57 -14.14
CA ALA A 24 11.10 -9.94 -13.68
C ALA A 24 10.92 -8.57 -14.36
N PRO A 25 10.21 -8.50 -15.49
CA PRO A 25 9.84 -7.24 -16.09
C PRO A 25 8.79 -6.54 -15.22
N HIS A 26 9.01 -5.25 -14.98
CA HIS A 26 8.11 -4.38 -14.24
C HIS A 26 7.61 -3.29 -15.19
N ALA A 27 6.34 -2.97 -15.10
CA ALA A 27 5.76 -1.83 -15.76
C ALA A 27 4.88 -1.03 -14.80
N ARG A 28 4.90 0.28 -14.93
CA ARG A 28 4.07 1.19 -14.16
C ARG A 28 3.58 2.33 -15.04
N ILE A 29 2.31 2.61 -14.96
CA ILE A 29 1.66 3.74 -15.61
C ILE A 29 1.12 4.65 -14.50
N ASP A 30 1.57 5.89 -14.48
CA ASP A 30 1.04 6.92 -13.60
C ASP A 30 0.27 7.95 -14.45
N TYR A 31 -0.98 8.19 -14.09
CA TYR A 31 -1.82 9.23 -14.68
C TYR A 31 -2.45 10.07 -13.58
N LYS A 32 -2.02 11.32 -13.45
CA LYS A 32 -2.42 12.23 -12.36
C LYS A 32 -2.18 11.57 -10.99
N LYS A 33 -3.27 11.22 -10.30
CA LYS A 33 -3.26 10.59 -8.97
C LYS A 33 -3.57 9.09 -9.02
N HIS A 34 -3.57 8.51 -10.20
CA HIS A 34 -3.82 7.08 -10.40
C HIS A 34 -2.54 6.39 -10.84
N ARG A 35 -2.34 5.20 -10.35
CA ARG A 35 -1.19 4.36 -10.69
C ARG A 35 -1.65 2.94 -10.96
N LEU A 36 -1.24 2.41 -12.09
CA LEU A 36 -1.30 0.99 -12.40
C LEU A 36 0.14 0.47 -12.45
N ALA A 37 0.45 -0.54 -11.70
CA ALA A 37 1.74 -1.18 -11.70
C ALA A 37 1.58 -2.70 -11.76
N GLY A 38 2.55 -3.36 -12.35
CA GLY A 38 2.59 -4.80 -12.38
C GLY A 38 3.99 -5.31 -12.66
N TYR A 39 4.23 -6.55 -12.29
CA TYR A 39 5.41 -7.29 -12.68
C TYR A 39 5.03 -8.74 -13.01
N TYR A 40 5.88 -9.37 -13.80
CA TYR A 40 5.75 -10.75 -14.20
C TYR A 40 7.08 -11.47 -13.92
N GLU A 41 7.02 -12.66 -13.41
CA GLU A 41 8.17 -13.54 -13.18
C GLU A 41 8.09 -14.79 -14.04
N ASN A 42 9.24 -15.40 -14.35
CA ASN A 42 9.36 -16.50 -15.30
C ASN A 42 8.53 -17.76 -14.97
N ASN A 43 8.00 -17.89 -13.77
CA ASN A 43 7.23 -19.06 -13.32
C ASN A 43 5.71 -18.85 -13.40
N SER A 44 5.23 -18.06 -14.34
CA SER A 44 3.81 -17.73 -14.48
C SER A 44 3.24 -16.94 -13.28
N SER A 45 4.11 -16.35 -12.49
CA SER A 45 3.74 -15.51 -11.36
C SER A 45 3.56 -14.07 -11.83
N TYR A 46 2.47 -13.44 -11.47
CA TYR A 46 2.29 -12.03 -11.76
C TYR A 46 1.62 -11.32 -10.58
N PHE A 47 1.93 -10.05 -10.48
CA PHE A 47 1.36 -9.14 -9.51
C PHE A 47 0.81 -7.93 -10.24
N ILE A 48 -0.38 -7.49 -9.85
CA ILE A 48 -1.02 -6.29 -10.37
C ILE A 48 -1.41 -5.42 -9.18
N SER A 49 -1.10 -4.14 -9.25
CA SER A 49 -1.47 -3.14 -8.24
C SER A 49 -2.11 -1.93 -8.91
N LEU A 50 -3.29 -1.57 -8.45
CA LEU A 50 -3.99 -0.36 -8.84
C LEU A 50 -4.11 0.56 -7.62
N LYS A 51 -3.56 1.76 -7.71
CA LYS A 51 -3.71 2.82 -6.72
C LYS A 51 -4.47 3.98 -7.33
N SER A 52 -5.44 4.49 -6.60
CA SER A 52 -6.23 5.67 -7.00
C SER A 52 -6.40 6.60 -5.82
N THR A 53 -6.23 7.91 -6.06
CA THR A 53 -6.45 8.95 -5.04
C THR A 53 -7.42 9.98 -5.58
N ILE A 54 -8.57 10.11 -4.93
CA ILE A 54 -9.62 11.06 -5.29
C ILE A 54 -9.97 11.89 -4.05
N LYS A 55 -9.59 13.18 -4.05
CA LYS A 55 -9.77 14.08 -2.91
C LYS A 55 -9.18 13.50 -1.62
N LYS A 56 -10.02 13.14 -0.66
CA LYS A 56 -9.65 12.57 0.64
C LYS A 56 -9.63 11.04 0.68
N PHE A 57 -10.01 10.40 -0.43
CA PHE A 57 -10.03 8.95 -0.55
C PHE A 57 -8.77 8.47 -1.28
N GLU A 58 -8.16 7.44 -0.74
CA GLU A 58 -7.14 6.65 -1.42
C GLU A 58 -7.60 5.20 -1.43
N SER A 59 -7.53 4.56 -2.58
CA SER A 59 -7.80 3.14 -2.72
C SER A 59 -6.58 2.46 -3.32
N ILE A 60 -6.27 1.29 -2.78
CA ILE A 60 -5.22 0.40 -3.28
C ILE A 60 -5.85 -0.96 -3.50
N PHE A 61 -5.61 -1.54 -4.64
CA PHE A 61 -6.09 -2.85 -5.00
C PHE A 61 -4.92 -3.67 -5.52
N ASN A 62 -4.70 -4.85 -5.00
CA ASN A 62 -3.60 -5.72 -5.34
C ASN A 62 -4.11 -7.12 -5.67
N PHE A 63 -3.54 -7.71 -6.70
CA PHE A 63 -3.72 -9.11 -7.03
C PHE A 63 -2.35 -9.78 -7.14
N ASN A 64 -2.17 -10.89 -6.43
CA ASN A 64 -0.95 -11.69 -6.45
C ASN A 64 -1.29 -13.11 -6.87
N LYS A 65 -0.84 -13.52 -8.07
CA LYS A 65 -1.11 -14.87 -8.59
C LYS A 65 -0.35 -15.96 -7.83
N VAL A 66 0.85 -15.68 -7.32
CA VAL A 66 1.65 -16.68 -6.57
C VAL A 66 0.90 -17.16 -5.34
N ASN A 67 0.34 -16.22 -4.58
CA ASN A 67 -0.37 -16.51 -3.34
C ASN A 67 -1.88 -16.70 -3.58
N GLU A 68 -2.34 -16.54 -4.82
CA GLU A 68 -3.75 -16.47 -5.16
C GLU A 68 -4.52 -15.52 -4.22
N GLU A 69 -3.96 -14.32 -4.03
CA GLU A 69 -4.40 -13.36 -3.04
C GLU A 69 -4.96 -12.11 -3.70
N LEU A 70 -6.14 -11.70 -3.27
CA LEU A 70 -6.79 -10.46 -3.65
C LEU A 70 -6.86 -9.56 -2.42
N ALA A 71 -6.19 -8.41 -2.45
CA ALA A 71 -6.20 -7.45 -1.37
C ALA A 71 -6.73 -6.10 -1.84
N GLY A 72 -7.57 -5.48 -1.02
CA GLY A 72 -8.10 -4.15 -1.26
C GLY A 72 -8.06 -3.31 -0.01
N SER A 73 -7.59 -2.08 -0.13
CA SER A 73 -7.54 -1.11 0.96
C SER A 73 -8.19 0.19 0.51
N VAL A 74 -9.01 0.76 1.37
CA VAL A 74 -9.57 2.09 1.19
C VAL A 74 -9.26 2.93 2.40
N PHE A 75 -8.73 4.13 2.17
CA PHE A 75 -8.39 5.10 3.20
C PHE A 75 -9.22 6.36 2.99
N TYR A 76 -9.76 6.89 4.08
CA TYR A 76 -10.43 8.18 4.11
C TYR A 76 -9.76 9.11 5.11
N SER A 77 -9.07 10.14 4.61
CA SER A 77 -8.37 11.11 5.44
C SER A 77 -9.28 12.31 5.72
N ILE A 78 -9.76 12.44 6.95
CA ILE A 78 -10.51 13.62 7.41
C ILE A 78 -9.59 14.84 7.33
N ASN A 79 -8.38 14.68 7.83
CA ASN A 79 -7.31 15.66 7.83
C ASN A 79 -5.94 14.94 7.77
N PRO A 80 -4.79 15.65 7.66
CA PRO A 80 -3.48 15.00 7.61
C PRO A 80 -3.11 14.14 8.82
N ARG A 81 -3.80 14.34 9.95
CA ARG A 81 -3.51 13.62 11.21
C ARG A 81 -4.43 12.42 11.42
N PHE A 82 -5.61 12.38 10.78
CA PHE A 82 -6.63 11.39 11.08
C PHE A 82 -7.16 10.71 9.83
N THR A 83 -7.03 9.39 9.80
CA THR A 83 -7.44 8.55 8.66
C THR A 83 -8.23 7.34 9.15
N PHE A 84 -9.39 7.11 8.55
CA PHE A 84 -10.08 5.84 8.62
C PHE A 84 -9.61 4.94 7.50
N PHE A 85 -9.64 3.64 7.72
CA PHE A 85 -9.31 2.67 6.69
C PHE A 85 -10.15 1.41 6.80
N THR A 86 -10.28 0.73 5.69
CA THR A 86 -10.74 -0.65 5.62
C THR A 86 -9.79 -1.44 4.73
N ASP A 87 -9.42 -2.62 5.19
CA ASP A 87 -8.58 -3.57 4.46
C ASP A 87 -9.33 -4.88 4.32
N VAL A 88 -9.39 -5.38 3.11
CA VAL A 88 -9.93 -6.70 2.80
C VAL A 88 -8.83 -7.51 2.12
N ASN A 89 -8.56 -8.68 2.63
CA ASN A 89 -7.66 -9.63 2.02
C ASN A 89 -8.38 -10.97 1.89
N ARG A 90 -8.55 -11.40 0.66
CA ARG A 90 -9.14 -12.69 0.33
C ARG A 90 -8.08 -13.60 -0.28
N LYS A 91 -7.84 -14.71 0.35
CA LYS A 91 -6.98 -15.78 -0.16
C LYS A 91 -7.85 -16.81 -0.87
N MET A 92 -7.56 -17.05 -2.13
CA MET A 92 -8.31 -18.00 -2.94
C MET A 92 -7.88 -19.45 -2.72
N MET A 93 -6.79 -19.67 -2.00
CA MET A 93 -6.31 -21.01 -1.65
C MET A 93 -7.18 -21.64 -0.57
N LEU A 94 -7.51 -22.91 -0.73
CA LEU A 94 -8.28 -23.70 0.23
C LEU A 94 -7.59 -23.72 1.61
N GLY A 95 -8.37 -23.47 2.67
CA GLY A 95 -7.90 -23.55 4.05
C GLY A 95 -7.32 -22.26 4.61
N GLN A 96 -7.33 -21.16 3.88
CA GLN A 96 -6.92 -19.84 4.39
C GLN A 96 -8.14 -18.95 4.65
N SER A 97 -8.15 -18.28 5.79
CA SER A 97 -9.24 -17.38 6.17
C SER A 97 -9.10 -16.03 5.48
N ASP A 98 -10.23 -15.50 5.02
CA ASP A 98 -10.32 -14.10 4.61
C ASP A 98 -10.06 -13.18 5.83
N VAL A 99 -9.54 -12.00 5.56
CA VAL A 99 -9.36 -10.93 6.56
C VAL A 99 -10.16 -9.73 6.12
N TRP A 100 -10.94 -9.19 7.02
CA TRP A 100 -11.62 -7.92 6.82
C TRP A 100 -11.46 -7.04 8.05
N VAL A 101 -10.73 -5.95 7.90
CA VAL A 101 -10.38 -5.04 8.98
C VAL A 101 -10.99 -3.67 8.73
N LEU A 102 -11.56 -3.11 9.77
CA LEU A 102 -11.98 -1.71 9.85
C LEU A 102 -11.14 -1.01 10.92
N GLY A 103 -10.67 0.18 10.65
CA GLY A 103 -9.86 0.87 11.63
C GLY A 103 -9.72 2.37 11.41
N PHE A 104 -9.05 2.98 12.36
CA PHE A 104 -8.58 4.36 12.24
C PHE A 104 -7.13 4.48 12.67
N ARG A 105 -6.48 5.52 12.19
CA ARG A 105 -5.12 5.89 12.53
C ARG A 105 -5.04 7.38 12.77
N SER A 106 -4.44 7.77 13.89
CA SER A 106 -4.13 9.16 14.22
C SER A 106 -2.62 9.36 14.24
N HIS A 107 -2.13 10.25 13.40
CA HIS A 107 -0.73 10.62 13.33
C HIS A 107 -0.46 11.83 14.23
N PHE A 108 0.65 11.79 14.94
CA PHE A 108 1.14 12.91 15.72
C PHE A 108 2.58 13.23 15.34
N LYS A 109 2.93 14.49 15.49
CA LYS A 109 4.29 15.00 15.36
C LYS A 109 4.47 16.07 16.42
N ALA A 110 5.51 15.96 17.21
CA ALA A 110 5.85 16.98 18.18
C ALA A 110 6.65 18.10 17.50
N ASP A 111 6.20 19.36 17.66
CA ASP A 111 6.83 20.48 16.97
C ASP A 111 8.22 20.83 17.56
N LYS A 112 8.45 20.52 18.84
CA LYS A 112 9.70 20.85 19.55
C LYS A 112 10.68 19.69 19.68
N TYR A 113 10.26 18.48 19.38
CA TYR A 113 11.07 17.28 19.56
C TYR A 113 11.04 16.45 18.27
N PRO A 114 12.12 15.75 17.93
CA PRO A 114 12.18 14.90 16.75
C PRO A 114 11.38 13.61 16.97
N VAL A 115 10.15 13.75 17.41
CA VAL A 115 9.25 12.63 17.72
C VAL A 115 8.05 12.70 16.81
N ALA A 116 7.81 11.64 16.07
CA ALA A 116 6.60 11.45 15.29
C ALA A 116 6.10 10.02 15.50
N GLY A 117 4.84 9.80 15.26
CA GLY A 117 4.29 8.47 15.39
C GLY A 117 2.83 8.40 14.98
N PHE A 118 2.26 7.27 15.25
CA PHE A 118 0.82 7.10 15.11
C PHE A 118 0.26 6.23 16.25
N PHE A 119 -0.99 6.47 16.54
CA PHE A 119 -1.86 5.61 17.32
C PHE A 119 -3.00 5.16 16.43
N GLY A 120 -3.37 3.91 16.52
CA GLY A 120 -4.48 3.38 15.73
C GLY A 120 -5.19 2.24 16.45
N MET A 121 -6.43 2.03 16.07
CA MET A 121 -7.21 0.86 16.47
C MET A 121 -7.81 0.23 15.22
N GLN A 122 -7.87 -1.09 15.21
CA GLN A 122 -8.49 -1.83 14.14
C GLN A 122 -9.35 -2.97 14.70
N TYR A 123 -10.46 -3.24 14.03
CA TYR A 123 -11.37 -4.32 14.33
C TYR A 123 -11.38 -5.33 13.18
N ASP A 124 -11.05 -6.56 13.46
CA ASP A 124 -11.21 -7.66 12.51
C ASP A 124 -12.67 -8.12 12.53
N VAL A 125 -13.35 -7.92 11.40
CA VAL A 125 -14.79 -8.20 11.26
C VAL A 125 -15.08 -9.70 11.26
N ILE A 126 -14.15 -10.49 10.73
CA ILE A 126 -14.32 -11.95 10.58
C ILE A 126 -13.98 -12.65 11.89
N GLN A 127 -12.84 -12.33 12.45
CA GLN A 127 -12.37 -12.96 13.70
C GLN A 127 -12.91 -12.29 14.97
N LYS A 128 -13.57 -11.13 14.84
CA LYS A 128 -14.25 -10.40 15.92
C LYS A 128 -13.33 -10.00 17.08
N TYR A 129 -12.12 -9.54 16.79
CA TYR A 129 -11.22 -9.01 17.80
C TYR A 129 -10.79 -7.58 17.50
N LEU A 130 -10.42 -6.86 18.56
CA LEU A 130 -9.92 -5.50 18.51
C LEU A 130 -8.41 -5.48 18.75
N LEU A 131 -7.68 -4.77 17.89
CA LEU A 131 -6.25 -4.54 18.04
C LEU A 131 -5.95 -3.06 18.17
N GLY A 132 -5.14 -2.70 19.15
CA GLY A 132 -4.49 -1.39 19.26
C GLY A 132 -3.10 -1.43 18.61
N GLN A 133 -2.75 -0.36 17.92
CA GLN A 133 -1.42 -0.16 17.35
C GLN A 133 -0.85 1.16 17.84
N PHE A 134 0.39 1.13 18.31
CA PHE A 134 1.11 2.33 18.69
C PHE A 134 2.51 2.26 18.13
N PHE A 135 2.92 3.33 17.47
CA PHE A 135 4.25 3.44 16.87
C PHE A 135 4.84 4.81 17.15
N ILE A 136 6.08 4.83 17.62
CA ILE A 136 6.88 6.05 17.79
C ILE A 136 8.12 5.93 16.94
N HIS A 137 8.41 6.98 16.18
CA HIS A 137 9.64 7.18 15.46
C HIS A 137 10.40 8.36 16.06
N LEU A 138 11.63 8.11 16.45
CA LEU A 138 12.57 9.15 16.87
C LEU A 138 13.45 9.46 15.66
N SER A 139 13.32 10.64 15.09
CA SER A 139 14.26 11.09 14.06
C SER A 139 15.56 11.48 14.72
N ASP A 140 16.68 11.11 14.13
CA ASP A 140 18.00 11.48 14.65
C ASP A 140 18.08 12.99 14.85
N LEU A 141 18.44 13.40 16.07
CA LEU A 141 18.87 14.75 16.34
C LEU A 141 20.10 14.99 15.44
N LYS A 142 19.97 15.78 14.40
CA LYS A 142 21.15 16.34 13.76
C LYS A 142 21.94 17.04 14.86
N LYS A 143 23.09 16.49 15.20
CA LYS A 143 24.07 17.21 16.01
C LYS A 143 24.43 18.46 15.21
N GLU A 144 23.99 19.62 15.66
CA GLU A 144 24.56 20.90 15.25
C GLU A 144 25.99 21.01 15.75
#